data_c7fcd041cbbdff5a411719214bd3750a
#
_entry.id   c7fcd041cbbdff5a411719214bd3750a
#
_cell.length_a   1.000
_cell.length_b   1.000
_cell.length_c   1.000
_cell.angle_alpha   90.00
_cell.angle_beta   90.00
_cell.angle_gamma   90.00
#
_symmetry.space_group_name_H-M   'P 1'
#
loop_
_entity.id
_entity.type
_entity.pdbx_description
1 polymer ?
#
loop_
_entity_poly.entity_id
_entity_poly.type
_entity_poly.pdbx_seq_one_letter_code
_entity_poly.pdbx_strand_id
1 'polypeptide(L)'
;HRDYKIEKESGLSKEWIEGASNSLVEFIKSGDKEVLKNHFNKKEISHMEDVYKLFKLDRIVYTSLFIINLLVVIYKLFKNDFLFFRYIRKYILIAYISVISFLGICSLFFSESFVYFHKLFFDNDLWLLDYETDLMIRILPEEFFFVLFLNVIVLSTVFVFSIYIFLKLKDYEYN
;
A
#
# COMPACT_ATOMS: atom_id res chain seq x y z
N HIS A 1 11.55 4.23 19.59
CA HIS A 1 12.80 3.58 19.10
C HIS A 1 13.10 3.93 17.63
N ARG A 2 12.07 3.99 16.80
CA ARG A 2 12.20 4.28 15.34
C ARG A 2 12.49 5.76 15.07
N ASP A 3 11.76 6.65 15.73
CA ASP A 3 11.93 8.11 15.60
C ASP A 3 13.35 8.52 16.00
N TYR A 4 13.88 7.97 17.10
CA TYR A 4 15.25 8.20 17.55
C TYR A 4 16.31 7.75 16.53
N LYS A 5 16.06 6.68 15.78
CA LYS A 5 16.98 6.21 14.73
C LYS A 5 17.02 7.20 13.57
N ILE A 6 15.84 7.67 13.12
CA ILE A 6 15.72 8.66 12.04
C ILE A 6 16.36 9.99 12.43
N GLU A 7 16.15 10.50 13.66
CA GLU A 7 16.81 11.70 14.17
C GLU A 7 18.34 11.58 14.10
N LYS A 8 18.87 10.46 14.57
CA LYS A 8 20.32 10.23 14.62
C LYS A 8 20.92 10.10 13.22
N GLU A 9 20.24 9.45 12.28
CA GLU A 9 20.74 9.21 10.93
C GLU A 9 20.52 10.42 10.02
N SER A 10 19.40 11.13 10.16
CA SER A 10 19.11 12.31 9.35
C SER A 10 19.80 13.60 9.83
N GLY A 11 20.16 13.66 11.11
CA GLY A 11 20.70 14.88 11.73
C GLY A 11 19.65 16.00 11.92
N LEU A 12 18.35 15.66 11.82
CA LEU A 12 17.23 16.61 11.91
C LEU A 12 16.56 16.53 13.28
N SER A 13 15.97 17.64 13.75
CA SER A 13 15.20 17.61 14.98
C SER A 13 13.91 16.83 14.81
N LYS A 14 13.39 16.30 15.91
CA LYS A 14 12.12 15.56 15.94
C LYS A 14 10.96 16.41 15.40
N GLU A 15 10.86 17.66 15.84
CA GLU A 15 9.82 18.59 15.40
C GLU A 15 9.86 18.82 13.89
N TRP A 16 11.08 18.85 13.33
CA TRP A 16 11.26 19.02 11.90
C TRP A 16 10.79 17.79 11.12
N ILE A 17 11.16 16.59 11.57
CA ILE A 17 10.73 15.31 10.97
C ILE A 17 9.21 15.14 11.04
N GLU A 18 8.61 15.48 12.19
CA GLU A 18 7.14 15.46 12.35
C GLU A 18 6.46 16.46 11.41
N GLY A 19 7.00 17.68 11.28
CA GLY A 19 6.49 18.69 10.36
C GLY A 19 6.52 18.23 8.90
N ALA A 20 7.66 17.69 8.46
CA ALA A 20 7.83 17.13 7.12
C ALA A 20 6.90 15.93 6.87
N SER A 21 6.78 15.01 7.83
CA SER A 21 5.89 13.86 7.73
C SER A 21 4.41 14.28 7.66
N ASN A 22 4.00 15.26 8.46
CA ASN A 22 2.63 15.79 8.43
C ASN A 22 2.33 16.47 7.08
N SER A 23 3.28 17.22 6.50
CA SER A 23 3.09 17.83 5.19
C SER A 23 2.94 16.78 4.08
N LEU A 24 3.65 15.65 4.14
CA LEU A 24 3.45 14.53 3.20
C LEU A 24 2.06 13.91 3.34
N VAL A 25 1.60 13.68 4.57
CA VAL A 25 0.25 13.14 4.83
C VAL A 25 -0.83 14.09 4.34
N GLU A 26 -0.67 15.39 4.58
CA GLU A 26 -1.59 16.42 4.11
C GLU A 26 -1.62 16.50 2.58
N PHE A 27 -0.46 16.45 1.95
CA PHE A 27 -0.36 16.40 0.48
C PHE A 27 -1.09 15.20 -0.12
N ILE A 28 -0.88 14.00 0.41
CA ILE A 28 -1.56 12.78 -0.09
C ILE A 28 -3.08 12.87 0.05
N LYS A 29 -3.59 13.62 1.04
CA LYS A 29 -5.03 13.83 1.23
C LYS A 29 -5.61 14.92 0.33
N SER A 30 -4.92 16.07 0.22
CA SER A 30 -5.41 17.28 -0.46
C SER A 30 -4.97 17.36 -1.93
N GLY A 31 -3.79 16.88 -2.25
CA GLY A 31 -3.10 17.11 -3.53
C GLY A 31 -2.48 18.51 -3.63
N ASP A 32 -2.47 19.28 -2.54
CA ASP A 32 -1.90 20.62 -2.52
C ASP A 32 -0.39 20.58 -2.27
N LYS A 33 0.39 20.76 -3.32
CA LYS A 33 1.86 20.74 -3.26
C LYS A 33 2.48 21.91 -2.50
N GLU A 34 1.72 22.97 -2.23
CA GLU A 34 2.23 24.13 -1.48
C GLU A 34 2.67 23.71 -0.07
N VAL A 35 1.98 22.72 0.54
CA VAL A 35 2.31 22.20 1.88
C VAL A 35 3.69 21.53 1.95
N LEU A 36 4.24 21.10 0.82
CA LEU A 36 5.56 20.44 0.75
C LEU A 36 6.73 21.41 0.65
N LYS A 37 6.51 22.64 0.19
CA LYS A 37 7.57 23.60 -0.17
C LYS A 37 8.49 24.00 1.00
N ASN A 38 8.00 23.88 2.22
CA ASN A 38 8.78 24.25 3.41
C ASN A 38 9.81 23.18 3.81
N HIS A 39 9.67 21.95 3.29
CA HIS A 39 10.45 20.80 3.74
C HIS A 39 11.21 20.12 2.60
N PHE A 40 10.69 20.17 1.37
CA PHE A 40 11.18 19.37 0.26
C PHE A 40 11.63 20.22 -0.93
N ASN A 41 12.62 19.74 -1.66
CA ASN A 41 13.12 20.39 -2.87
C ASN A 41 12.16 20.12 -4.07
N LYS A 42 12.44 20.79 -5.21
CA LYS A 42 11.59 20.69 -6.40
C LYS A 42 11.50 19.28 -6.97
N LYS A 43 12.62 18.52 -6.94
CA LYS A 43 12.67 17.13 -7.44
C LYS A 43 11.78 16.21 -6.60
N GLU A 44 11.90 16.32 -5.28
CA GLU A 44 11.09 15.56 -4.32
C GLU A 44 9.60 15.87 -4.45
N ILE A 45 9.25 17.17 -4.58
CA ILE A 45 7.86 17.60 -4.79
C ILE A 45 7.32 17.03 -6.10
N SER A 46 8.10 17.09 -7.21
CA SER A 46 7.66 16.53 -8.48
C SER A 46 7.49 15.01 -8.43
N HIS A 47 8.37 14.30 -7.73
CA HIS A 47 8.19 12.87 -7.46
C HIS A 47 6.89 12.60 -6.68
N MET A 48 6.61 13.38 -5.64
CA MET A 48 5.37 13.24 -4.87
C MET A 48 4.12 13.57 -5.68
N GLU A 49 4.18 14.48 -6.66
CA GLU A 49 3.07 14.71 -7.60
C GLU A 49 2.76 13.42 -8.43
N ASP A 50 3.79 12.69 -8.85
CA ASP A 50 3.61 11.41 -9.57
C ASP A 50 3.08 10.31 -8.64
N VAL A 51 3.60 10.24 -7.42
CA VAL A 51 3.07 9.35 -6.37
C VAL A 51 1.59 9.65 -6.09
N TYR A 52 1.21 10.92 -6.00
CA TYR A 52 -0.19 11.32 -5.79
C TYR A 52 -1.11 10.87 -6.94
N LYS A 53 -0.66 10.99 -8.19
CA LYS A 53 -1.41 10.47 -9.36
C LYS A 53 -1.63 8.96 -9.26
N LEU A 54 -0.60 8.23 -8.84
CA LEU A 54 -0.68 6.77 -8.63
C LEU A 54 -1.68 6.41 -7.53
N PHE A 55 -1.66 7.08 -6.38
CA PHE A 55 -2.64 6.90 -5.31
C PHE A 55 -4.08 7.24 -5.75
N LYS A 56 -4.23 8.28 -6.58
CA LYS A 56 -5.54 8.64 -7.14
C LYS A 56 -6.07 7.53 -8.06
N LEU A 57 -5.21 6.98 -8.93
CA LEU A 57 -5.55 5.85 -9.80
C LEU A 57 -5.93 4.62 -8.96
N ASP A 58 -5.11 4.26 -7.98
CA ASP A 58 -5.37 3.16 -7.06
C ASP A 58 -6.73 3.30 -6.38
N ARG A 59 -7.06 4.49 -5.86
CA ARG A 59 -8.35 4.77 -5.24
C ARG A 59 -9.52 4.53 -6.20
N ILE A 60 -9.40 4.97 -7.47
CA ILE A 60 -10.44 4.77 -8.48
C ILE A 60 -10.61 3.27 -8.76
N VAL A 61 -9.53 2.54 -8.99
CA VAL A 61 -9.53 1.09 -9.26
C VAL A 61 -10.12 0.34 -8.08
N TYR A 62 -9.63 0.60 -6.87
CA TYR A 62 -10.13 -0.04 -5.64
C TYR A 62 -11.63 0.21 -5.44
N THR A 63 -12.09 1.47 -5.56
CA THR A 63 -13.50 1.82 -5.36
C THR A 63 -14.38 1.14 -6.42
N SER A 64 -13.95 1.12 -7.68
CA SER A 64 -14.67 0.47 -8.77
C SER A 64 -14.79 -1.03 -8.54
N LEU A 65 -13.68 -1.70 -8.20
CA LEU A 65 -13.68 -3.13 -7.89
C LEU A 65 -14.53 -3.45 -6.66
N PHE A 66 -14.47 -2.61 -5.62
CA PHE A 66 -15.31 -2.78 -4.43
C PHE A 66 -16.80 -2.74 -4.77
N ILE A 67 -17.25 -1.73 -5.56
CA ILE A 67 -18.64 -1.59 -5.99
C ILE A 67 -19.07 -2.81 -6.83
N ILE A 68 -18.26 -3.22 -7.81
CA ILE A 68 -18.55 -4.39 -8.66
C ILE A 68 -18.72 -5.64 -7.80
N ASN A 69 -17.77 -5.92 -6.89
CA ASN A 69 -17.85 -7.08 -6.01
C ASN A 69 -19.08 -7.03 -5.10
N LEU A 70 -19.40 -5.86 -4.55
CA LEU A 70 -20.61 -5.66 -3.73
C LEU A 70 -21.88 -5.99 -4.50
N LEU A 71 -22.00 -5.50 -5.74
CA LEU A 71 -23.16 -5.78 -6.60
C LEU A 71 -23.27 -7.28 -6.93
N VAL A 72 -22.16 -7.95 -7.23
CA VAL A 72 -22.13 -9.40 -7.47
C VAL A 72 -22.60 -10.16 -6.23
N VAL A 73 -22.08 -9.83 -5.05
CA VAL A 73 -22.50 -10.48 -3.79
C VAL A 73 -23.99 -10.28 -3.54
N ILE A 74 -24.50 -9.04 -3.65
CA ILE A 74 -25.92 -8.72 -3.49
C ILE A 74 -26.77 -9.54 -4.47
N TYR A 75 -26.41 -9.56 -5.76
CA TYR A 75 -27.12 -10.33 -6.78
C TYR A 75 -27.18 -11.83 -6.46
N LYS A 76 -26.07 -12.42 -6.01
CA LYS A 76 -25.98 -13.83 -5.64
C LYS A 76 -26.80 -14.17 -4.39
N LEU A 77 -26.86 -13.24 -3.41
CA LEU A 77 -27.73 -13.38 -2.24
C LEU A 77 -29.21 -13.35 -2.64
N PHE A 78 -29.63 -12.43 -3.51
CA PHE A 78 -31.00 -12.40 -4.02
C PHE A 78 -31.42 -13.65 -4.79
N LYS A 79 -30.46 -14.31 -5.46
CA LYS A 79 -30.68 -15.56 -6.20
C LYS A 79 -30.62 -16.81 -5.31
N ASN A 80 -30.33 -16.66 -4.02
CA ASN A 80 -30.05 -17.78 -3.10
C ASN A 80 -29.02 -18.78 -3.65
N ASP A 81 -27.99 -18.25 -4.36
CA ASP A 81 -26.97 -19.06 -5.00
C ASP A 81 -25.86 -19.42 -4.00
N PHE A 82 -26.16 -20.33 -3.08
CA PHE A 82 -25.22 -20.76 -2.06
C PHE A 82 -24.03 -21.55 -2.63
N LEU A 83 -24.17 -22.18 -3.77
CA LEU A 83 -23.07 -22.87 -4.47
C LEU A 83 -21.98 -21.89 -4.87
N PHE A 84 -22.35 -20.67 -5.29
CA PHE A 84 -21.40 -19.61 -5.60
C PHE A 84 -20.45 -19.32 -4.41
N PHE A 85 -20.97 -19.21 -3.19
CA PHE A 85 -20.15 -18.94 -2.00
C PHE A 85 -19.23 -20.10 -1.63
N ARG A 86 -19.68 -21.34 -1.88
CA ARG A 86 -18.85 -22.55 -1.71
C ARG A 86 -17.67 -22.57 -2.70
N TYR A 87 -17.91 -22.24 -3.96
CA TYR A 87 -16.85 -22.16 -4.98
C TYR A 87 -15.89 -20.99 -4.71
N ILE A 88 -16.42 -19.80 -4.38
CA ILE A 88 -15.58 -18.64 -4.11
C ILE A 88 -14.63 -18.87 -2.94
N ARG A 89 -15.07 -19.58 -1.89
CA ARG A 89 -14.22 -19.92 -0.75
C ARG A 89 -12.97 -20.70 -1.17
N LYS A 90 -13.14 -21.67 -2.08
CA LYS A 90 -12.01 -22.46 -2.61
C LYS A 90 -11.06 -21.60 -3.43
N TYR A 91 -11.60 -20.81 -4.34
CA TYR A 91 -10.80 -20.02 -5.28
C TYR A 91 -10.14 -18.81 -4.63
N ILE A 92 -10.78 -18.17 -3.64
CA ILE A 92 -10.17 -17.06 -2.91
C ILE A 92 -8.91 -17.50 -2.15
N LEU A 93 -8.92 -18.71 -1.58
CA LEU A 93 -7.76 -19.25 -0.89
C LEU A 93 -6.62 -19.56 -1.86
N ILE A 94 -6.91 -20.19 -3.00
CA ILE A 94 -5.90 -20.50 -4.03
C ILE A 94 -5.30 -19.23 -4.58
N ALA A 95 -6.13 -18.25 -4.96
CA ALA A 95 -5.68 -16.97 -5.49
C ALA A 95 -4.84 -16.21 -4.44
N TYR A 96 -5.27 -16.22 -3.17
CA TYR A 96 -4.52 -15.58 -2.10
C TYR A 96 -3.16 -16.23 -1.86
N ILE A 97 -3.08 -17.57 -1.83
CA ILE A 97 -1.81 -18.28 -1.69
C ILE A 97 -0.86 -17.91 -2.83
N SER A 98 -1.36 -17.83 -4.07
CA SER A 98 -0.54 -17.43 -5.22
C SER A 98 0.01 -15.99 -5.06
N VAL A 99 -0.84 -15.05 -4.66
CA VAL A 99 -0.45 -13.65 -4.43
C VAL A 99 0.55 -13.56 -3.27
N ILE A 100 0.29 -14.22 -2.13
CA ILE A 100 1.18 -14.13 -0.98
C ILE A 100 2.53 -14.80 -1.24
N SER A 101 2.57 -15.86 -2.05
CA SER A 101 3.82 -16.49 -2.47
C SER A 101 4.64 -15.55 -3.34
N PHE A 102 4.01 -14.84 -4.28
CA PHE A 102 4.67 -13.81 -5.08
C PHE A 102 5.20 -12.65 -4.22
N LEU A 103 4.36 -12.11 -3.32
CA LEU A 103 4.78 -11.06 -2.39
C LEU A 103 5.89 -11.53 -1.43
N GLY A 104 5.87 -12.82 -1.03
CA GLY A 104 6.94 -13.43 -0.26
C GLY A 104 8.28 -13.42 -1.00
N ILE A 105 8.27 -13.74 -2.31
CA ILE A 105 9.47 -13.63 -3.15
C ILE A 105 9.93 -12.17 -3.24
N CYS A 106 9.01 -11.23 -3.49
CA CYS A 106 9.32 -9.80 -3.50
C CYS A 106 9.91 -9.32 -2.18
N SER A 107 9.51 -9.88 -1.03
CA SER A 107 10.10 -9.52 0.27
C SER A 107 11.52 -10.03 0.47
N LEU A 108 11.88 -11.17 -0.13
CA LEU A 108 13.26 -11.69 -0.08
C LEU A 108 14.24 -10.86 -0.94
N PHE A 109 13.73 -10.22 -1.98
CA PHE A 109 14.48 -9.37 -2.90
C PHE A 109 13.86 -7.97 -2.91
N PHE A 110 13.68 -7.38 -1.70
CA PHE A 110 12.89 -6.16 -1.57
C PHE A 110 13.52 -4.97 -2.28
N SER A 111 14.83 -4.78 -2.19
CA SER A 111 15.53 -3.65 -2.84
C SER A 111 15.36 -3.69 -4.37
N GLU A 112 15.53 -4.86 -4.97
CA GLU A 112 15.30 -5.03 -6.40
C GLU A 112 13.82 -4.80 -6.77
N SER A 113 12.91 -5.36 -5.97
CA SER A 113 11.47 -5.20 -6.17
C SER A 113 11.04 -3.73 -6.03
N PHE A 114 11.63 -2.99 -5.09
CA PHE A 114 11.40 -1.57 -4.89
C PHE A 114 11.85 -0.74 -6.10
N VAL A 115 13.02 -1.04 -6.65
CA VAL A 115 13.53 -0.40 -7.89
C VAL A 115 12.65 -0.77 -9.10
N TYR A 116 12.28 -2.04 -9.25
CA TYR A 116 11.39 -2.47 -10.34
C TYR A 116 10.00 -1.83 -10.25
N PHE A 117 9.46 -1.70 -9.04
CA PHE A 117 8.21 -0.96 -8.81
C PHE A 117 8.29 0.46 -9.35
N HIS A 118 9.34 1.20 -8.99
CA HIS A 118 9.52 2.58 -9.47
C HIS A 118 9.64 2.65 -10.99
N LYS A 119 10.46 1.78 -11.61
CA LYS A 119 10.59 1.72 -13.08
C LYS A 119 9.32 1.33 -13.80
N LEU A 120 8.42 0.58 -13.16
CA LEU A 120 7.14 0.18 -13.74
C LEU A 120 6.11 1.31 -13.74
N PHE A 121 6.12 2.12 -12.69
CA PHE A 121 5.07 3.13 -12.47
C PHE A 121 5.49 4.55 -12.80
N PHE A 122 6.79 4.82 -12.97
CA PHE A 122 7.30 6.16 -13.27
C PHE A 122 8.19 6.14 -14.50
N ASP A 123 7.87 6.99 -15.48
CA ASP A 123 8.60 7.13 -16.75
C ASP A 123 9.77 8.14 -16.65
N ASN A 124 10.21 8.46 -15.41
CA ASN A 124 11.24 9.47 -15.13
C ASN A 124 12.15 9.00 -13.99
N ASP A 125 13.22 9.76 -13.74
CA ASP A 125 14.23 9.48 -12.72
C ASP A 125 14.07 10.31 -11.44
N LEU A 126 12.91 10.94 -11.21
CA LEU A 126 12.67 11.81 -10.04
C LEU A 126 12.67 11.01 -8.72
N TRP A 127 12.35 9.70 -8.78
CA TRP A 127 12.37 8.78 -7.64
C TRP A 127 13.79 8.35 -7.22
N LEU A 128 14.82 8.56 -8.07
CA LEU A 128 16.23 8.30 -7.74
C LEU A 128 16.75 9.42 -6.83
N LEU A 129 16.39 9.36 -5.56
CA LEU A 129 16.79 10.34 -4.56
C LEU A 129 18.21 10.11 -4.08
N ASP A 130 18.92 11.22 -3.83
CA ASP A 130 20.30 11.23 -3.32
C ASP A 130 20.29 11.53 -1.82
N TYR A 131 20.94 10.68 -1.03
CA TYR A 131 21.00 10.79 0.44
C TYR A 131 21.64 12.13 0.91
N GLU A 132 22.57 12.69 0.15
CA GLU A 132 23.26 13.94 0.51
C GLU A 132 22.42 15.19 0.25
N THR A 133 21.58 15.17 -0.80
CA THR A 133 20.85 16.35 -1.28
C THR A 133 19.34 16.28 -1.06
N ASP A 134 18.78 15.08 -0.99
CA ASP A 134 17.35 14.87 -0.90
C ASP A 134 16.96 14.41 0.51
N LEU A 135 15.96 15.07 1.05
CA LEU A 135 15.56 14.89 2.44
C LEU A 135 14.61 13.71 2.63
N MET A 136 13.76 13.49 1.63
CA MET A 136 12.73 12.46 1.69
C MET A 136 13.32 11.06 1.89
N ILE A 137 14.42 10.71 1.21
CA ILE A 137 15.07 9.42 1.39
C ILE A 137 15.64 9.23 2.81
N ARG A 138 15.98 10.31 3.50
CA ARG A 138 16.49 10.29 4.87
C ARG A 138 15.39 10.09 5.91
N ILE A 139 14.18 10.62 5.67
CA ILE A 139 13.03 10.46 6.57
C ILE A 139 12.14 9.28 6.21
N LEU A 140 12.13 8.87 4.94
CA LEU A 140 11.41 7.69 4.42
C LEU A 140 12.38 6.74 3.71
N PRO A 141 13.33 6.13 4.45
CA PRO A 141 14.28 5.20 3.86
C PRO A 141 13.59 3.91 3.37
N GLU A 142 14.28 3.11 2.56
CA GLU A 142 13.75 1.88 1.99
C GLU A 142 13.21 0.91 3.06
N GLU A 143 13.87 0.82 4.23
CA GLU A 143 13.45 -0.03 5.34
C GLU A 143 12.07 0.38 5.89
N PHE A 144 11.69 1.66 5.77
CA PHE A 144 10.36 2.12 6.12
C PHE A 144 9.31 1.45 5.23
N PHE A 145 9.53 1.44 3.91
CA PHE A 145 8.63 0.82 2.95
C PHE A 145 8.61 -0.70 3.07
N PHE A 146 9.75 -1.32 3.37
CA PHE A 146 9.81 -2.75 3.66
C PHE A 146 8.91 -3.14 4.83
N VAL A 147 8.96 -2.40 5.93
CA VAL A 147 8.09 -2.66 7.09
C VAL A 147 6.62 -2.42 6.77
N LEU A 148 6.30 -1.37 6.01
CA LEU A 148 4.92 -1.14 5.53
C LEU A 148 4.44 -2.31 4.65
N PHE A 149 5.27 -2.76 3.72
CA PHE A 149 4.99 -3.90 2.86
C PHE A 149 4.69 -5.17 3.66
N LEU A 150 5.51 -5.50 4.67
CA LEU A 150 5.25 -6.64 5.55
C LEU A 150 3.95 -6.48 6.36
N ASN A 151 3.65 -5.27 6.86
CA ASN A 151 2.40 -5.02 7.56
C ASN A 151 1.16 -5.25 6.66
N VAL A 152 1.22 -4.82 5.40
CA VAL A 152 0.15 -5.07 4.42
C VAL A 152 -0.04 -6.58 4.19
N ILE A 153 1.05 -7.35 4.07
CA ILE A 153 1.02 -8.81 3.96
C ILE A 153 0.32 -9.43 5.18
N VAL A 154 0.71 -9.06 6.38
CA VAL A 154 0.12 -9.60 7.63
C VAL A 154 -1.36 -9.25 7.74
N LEU A 155 -1.71 -7.98 7.56
CA LEU A 155 -3.10 -7.52 7.69
C LEU A 155 -4.01 -8.16 6.64
N SER A 156 -3.56 -8.26 5.38
CA SER A 156 -4.32 -8.94 4.33
C SER A 156 -4.49 -10.44 4.62
N THR A 157 -3.46 -11.10 5.21
CA THR A 157 -3.55 -12.50 5.62
C THR A 157 -4.63 -12.70 6.68
N VAL A 158 -4.63 -11.88 7.72
CA VAL A 158 -5.65 -11.93 8.79
C VAL A 158 -7.04 -11.70 8.21
N PHE A 159 -7.19 -10.72 7.34
CA PHE A 159 -8.47 -10.36 6.72
C PHE A 159 -9.01 -11.49 5.83
N VAL A 160 -8.20 -12.03 4.91
CA VAL A 160 -8.62 -13.13 4.02
C VAL A 160 -8.94 -14.40 4.80
N PHE A 161 -8.14 -14.70 5.84
CA PHE A 161 -8.41 -15.85 6.70
C PHE A 161 -9.71 -15.70 7.49
N SER A 162 -10.02 -14.49 7.97
CA SER A 162 -11.29 -14.20 8.64
C SER A 162 -12.50 -14.39 7.71
N ILE A 163 -12.40 -13.92 6.46
CA ILE A 163 -13.44 -14.16 5.45
C ILE A 163 -13.60 -15.66 5.16
N TYR A 164 -12.48 -16.37 5.00
CA TYR A 164 -12.52 -17.83 4.75
C TYR A 164 -13.23 -18.59 5.87
N ILE A 165 -12.92 -18.27 7.14
CA ILE A 165 -13.57 -18.89 8.29
C ILE A 165 -15.06 -18.55 8.31
N PHE A 166 -15.42 -17.29 8.10
CA PHE A 166 -16.82 -16.85 8.04
C PHE A 166 -17.62 -17.65 7.00
N LEU A 167 -17.08 -17.75 5.78
CA LEU A 167 -17.73 -18.52 4.70
C LEU A 167 -17.81 -20.01 5.02
N LYS A 168 -16.82 -20.57 5.72
CA LYS A 168 -16.82 -21.97 6.15
C LYS A 168 -17.90 -22.25 7.19
N LEU A 169 -18.08 -21.38 8.17
CA LEU A 169 -19.11 -21.52 9.21
C LEU A 169 -20.51 -21.45 8.59
N LYS A 170 -20.72 -20.51 7.65
CA LYS A 170 -21.99 -20.40 6.92
C LYS A 170 -22.33 -21.68 6.11
N ASP A 171 -21.34 -22.29 5.48
CA ASP A 171 -21.52 -23.54 4.73
C ASP A 171 -21.98 -24.70 5.66
N TYR A 172 -21.60 -24.65 6.94
CA TYR A 172 -21.98 -25.65 7.94
C TYR A 172 -23.43 -25.49 8.44
N GLU A 173 -23.98 -24.26 8.42
CA GLU A 173 -25.37 -23.99 8.82
C GLU A 173 -26.38 -24.47 7.77
N TYR A 174 -25.97 -24.64 6.51
CA TYR A 174 -26.83 -25.00 5.38
C TYR A 174 -26.70 -26.45 4.90
N ASN A 175 -25.85 -27.28 5.56
CA ASN A 175 -25.73 -28.73 5.33
C ASN A 175 -26.35 -29.50 6.49
#